data_0e323419be053c1dff5823eb313e45d1
#
_entry.id   0e323419be053c1dff5823eb313e45d1
#
_cell.length_a   1.000
_cell.length_b   1.000
_cell.length_c   1.000
_cell.angle_alpha   90.00
_cell.angle_beta   90.00
_cell.angle_gamma   90.00
#
_symmetry.space_group_name_H-M   'P 1'
#
loop_
_entity.id
_entity.type
_entity.pdbx_description
1 polymer ?
#
loop_
_entity_poly.entity_id
_entity_poly.type
_entity_poly.pdbx_seq_one_letter_code
_entity_poly.pdbx_strand_id
1 'polypeptide(L)'
;MDTCINLSDYSSSSFISPQELESLLNRADAPLLIDLRPQRRFDASSRMLAGARRCSLENLPALAAMLLAENPHQEVVTYCVYGHQVSMGAAADLRAAGLNARALAGGFEGGEDGVDSPQEITHWRSIVLPTVAKGTP
;
A
#
# COMPACT_ATOMS: atom_id res chain seq x y z
N MET A 1 -24.05 12.31 12.36
CA MET A 1 -23.42 12.49 12.24
C MET A 1 -22.65 12.88 12.07
N ASP A 2 -22.47 12.49 12.02
CA ASP A 2 -21.81 12.85 11.78
C ASP A 2 -21.09 12.92 11.22
N THR A 3 -21.58 12.62 11.14
CA THR A 3 -20.97 12.76 10.19
C THR A 3 -19.93 13.41 10.10
N CYS A 4 -19.74 13.75 10.79
CA CYS A 4 -18.57 14.48 10.68
C CYS A 4 -17.44 13.64 10.78
N ILE A 5 -17.06 13.23 9.71
CA ILE A 5 -15.77 12.67 9.62
C ILE A 5 -14.79 13.75 9.84
N ASN A 6 -14.08 13.60 10.87
CA ASN A 6 -12.98 14.44 11.19
C ASN A 6 -11.92 14.23 10.11
N LEU A 7 -11.42 15.28 9.54
CA LEU A 7 -10.42 15.19 8.47
C LEU A 7 -9.16 14.48 8.93
N SER A 8 -8.74 14.66 10.18
CA SER A 8 -7.56 13.99 10.66
C SER A 8 -7.76 12.49 10.78
N ASP A 9 -8.95 12.05 11.18
CA ASP A 9 -9.26 10.62 11.23
C ASP A 9 -9.29 10.04 9.82
N TYR A 10 -9.86 10.78 8.90
CA TYR A 10 -9.91 10.35 7.52
C TYR A 10 -8.49 10.19 6.96
N SER A 11 -7.63 11.17 7.18
CA SER A 11 -6.26 11.11 6.72
C SER A 11 -5.50 9.93 7.32
N SER A 12 -5.62 9.73 8.63
CA SER A 12 -4.88 8.66 9.28
C SER A 12 -5.38 7.28 8.88
N SER A 13 -6.68 7.18 8.52
CA SER A 13 -7.21 5.90 8.06
C SER A 13 -6.88 5.61 6.60
N SER A 14 -6.39 6.58 5.85
CA SER A 14 -6.07 6.42 4.44
C SER A 14 -4.66 5.93 4.18
N PHE A 15 -3.76 6.14 5.13
CA PHE A 15 -2.35 5.85 4.96
C PHE A 15 -1.81 5.01 6.10
N ILE A 16 -0.75 4.27 5.80
CA ILE A 16 0.06 3.62 6.80
C ILE A 16 1.51 4.04 6.57
N SER A 17 2.22 4.37 7.64
CA SER A 17 3.64 4.72 7.54
C SER A 17 4.48 3.46 7.38
N PRO A 18 5.69 3.56 6.82
CA PRO A 18 6.59 2.40 6.77
C PRO A 18 6.87 1.82 8.16
N GLN A 19 6.98 2.68 9.17
CA GLN A 19 7.23 2.24 10.53
C GLN A 19 6.09 1.41 11.08
N GLU A 20 4.86 1.87 10.88
CA GLU A 20 3.69 1.13 11.32
C GLU A 20 3.57 -0.19 10.56
N LEU A 21 3.80 -0.16 9.24
CA LEU A 21 3.73 -1.38 8.44
C LEU A 21 4.77 -2.39 8.92
N GLU A 22 6.00 -1.95 9.19
CA GLU A 22 7.04 -2.84 9.67
C GLU A 22 6.58 -3.59 10.91
N SER A 23 5.97 -2.89 11.86
CA SER A 23 5.50 -3.56 13.08
C SER A 23 4.36 -4.53 12.81
N LEU A 24 3.50 -4.25 11.84
CA LEU A 24 2.41 -5.15 11.50
C LEU A 24 2.88 -6.40 10.77
N LEU A 25 3.95 -6.30 9.99
CA LEU A 25 4.47 -7.43 9.23
C LEU A 25 5.02 -8.54 10.11
N ASN A 26 5.34 -8.25 11.36
CA ASN A 26 5.84 -9.25 12.30
C ASN A 26 4.72 -10.00 13.01
N ARG A 27 3.47 -9.69 12.74
CA ARG A 27 2.33 -10.30 13.41
C ARG A 27 1.80 -11.48 12.60
N ALA A 28 1.11 -12.40 13.29
CA ALA A 28 0.51 -13.55 12.62
C ALA A 28 -0.58 -13.12 11.63
N ASP A 29 -1.25 -12.01 11.92
CA ASP A 29 -2.31 -11.48 11.07
C ASP A 29 -1.82 -10.29 10.23
N ALA A 30 -0.61 -10.40 9.70
CA ALA A 30 -0.03 -9.35 8.88
C ALA A 30 -0.94 -8.97 7.72
N PRO A 31 -0.93 -7.70 7.31
CA PRO A 31 -1.76 -7.27 6.17
C PRO A 31 -1.27 -7.89 4.86
N LEU A 32 -2.19 -8.00 3.92
CA LEU A 32 -1.85 -8.37 2.55
C LEU A 32 -1.28 -7.13 1.85
N LEU A 33 -0.11 -7.27 1.27
CA LEU A 33 0.50 -6.20 0.51
C LEU A 33 0.17 -6.35 -0.96
N ILE A 34 -0.28 -5.28 -1.60
CA ILE A 34 -0.60 -5.30 -3.02
C ILE A 34 0.30 -4.32 -3.75
N ASP A 35 1.11 -4.85 -4.67
CA ASP A 35 2.02 -4.06 -5.50
C ASP A 35 1.29 -3.56 -6.73
N LEU A 36 1.08 -2.25 -6.79
CA LEU A 36 0.34 -1.61 -7.88
C LEU A 36 1.23 -0.68 -8.70
N ARG A 37 2.54 -0.89 -8.66
CA ARG A 37 3.43 -0.06 -9.48
C ARG A 37 3.05 -0.18 -10.95
N PRO A 38 3.12 0.91 -11.73
CA PRO A 38 2.88 0.82 -13.17
C PRO A 38 3.78 -0.23 -13.80
N GLN A 39 3.29 -0.92 -14.81
CA GLN A 39 4.00 -2.07 -15.40
C GLN A 39 5.44 -1.75 -15.75
N ARG A 40 5.68 -0.59 -16.37
CA ARG A 40 7.03 -0.18 -16.76
C ARG A 40 7.97 -0.06 -15.55
N ARG A 41 7.47 0.51 -14.45
CA ARG A 41 8.28 0.68 -13.25
C ARG A 41 8.48 -0.65 -12.53
N PHE A 42 7.44 -1.48 -12.53
CA PHE A 42 7.54 -2.82 -11.96
C PHE A 42 8.60 -3.64 -12.72
N ASP A 43 8.56 -3.59 -14.05
CA ASP A 43 9.52 -4.35 -14.88
C ASP A 43 10.95 -3.86 -14.69
N ALA A 44 11.13 -2.56 -14.47
CA ALA A 44 12.46 -1.97 -14.30
C ALA A 44 13.09 -2.31 -12.94
N SER A 45 12.30 -2.74 -11.98
CA SER A 45 12.78 -3.06 -10.64
C SER A 45 13.07 -4.55 -10.52
N SER A 46 14.13 -4.91 -9.81
CA SER A 46 14.45 -6.32 -9.56
C SER A 46 13.82 -6.84 -8.28
N ARG A 47 13.17 -5.98 -7.49
CA ARG A 47 12.68 -6.36 -6.18
C ARG A 47 11.24 -5.89 -5.95
N MET A 48 10.58 -6.50 -4.96
CA MET A 48 9.26 -6.09 -4.48
C MET A 48 9.20 -6.35 -2.98
N LEU A 49 8.21 -5.78 -2.31
CA LEU A 49 8.07 -6.04 -0.88
C LEU A 49 7.77 -7.52 -0.65
N ALA A 50 8.40 -8.07 0.39
CA ALA A 50 8.26 -9.49 0.71
C ALA A 50 6.79 -9.82 0.99
N GLY A 51 6.29 -10.87 0.37
CA GLY A 51 4.91 -11.32 0.54
C GLY A 51 3.89 -10.53 -0.25
N ALA A 52 4.31 -9.53 -1.01
CA ALA A 52 3.38 -8.72 -1.78
C ALA A 52 2.82 -9.50 -2.97
N ARG A 53 1.58 -9.18 -3.30
CA ARG A 53 0.91 -9.74 -4.46
C ARG A 53 0.89 -8.67 -5.54
N ARG A 54 1.39 -9.01 -6.72
CA ARG A 54 1.35 -8.09 -7.86
C ARG A 54 -0.08 -8.04 -8.41
N CYS A 55 -0.58 -6.84 -8.62
CA CYS A 55 -1.90 -6.65 -9.22
C CYS A 55 -1.87 -5.41 -10.09
N SER A 56 -2.44 -5.49 -11.28
CA SER A 56 -2.64 -4.30 -12.11
C SER A 56 -3.93 -3.62 -11.67
N LEU A 57 -4.05 -2.33 -11.97
CA LEU A 57 -5.28 -1.61 -11.66
C LEU A 57 -6.50 -2.23 -12.34
N GLU A 58 -6.31 -2.78 -13.54
CA GLU A 58 -7.38 -3.44 -14.28
C GLU A 58 -7.94 -4.63 -13.53
N ASN A 59 -7.10 -5.35 -12.81
CA ASN A 59 -7.50 -6.56 -12.10
C ASN A 59 -7.90 -6.31 -10.65
N LEU A 60 -7.80 -5.08 -10.19
CA LEU A 60 -8.11 -4.76 -8.81
C LEU A 60 -9.54 -5.09 -8.42
N PRO A 61 -10.56 -4.80 -9.24
CA PRO A 61 -11.93 -5.18 -8.88
C PRO A 61 -12.12 -6.67 -8.67
N ALA A 62 -11.47 -7.49 -9.50
CA ALA A 62 -11.54 -8.95 -9.35
C ALA A 62 -10.87 -9.41 -8.06
N LEU A 63 -9.74 -8.82 -7.72
CA LEU A 63 -9.05 -9.13 -6.47
C LEU A 63 -9.91 -8.73 -5.27
N ALA A 64 -10.55 -7.56 -5.34
CA ALA A 64 -11.43 -7.10 -4.26
C ALA A 64 -12.58 -8.08 -4.04
N ALA A 65 -13.20 -8.53 -5.12
CA ALA A 65 -14.31 -9.48 -5.03
C ALA A 65 -13.85 -10.79 -4.39
N MET A 66 -12.67 -11.27 -4.77
CA MET A 66 -12.12 -12.50 -4.22
C MET A 66 -11.86 -12.36 -2.71
N LEU A 67 -11.27 -11.25 -2.30
CA LEU A 67 -10.97 -11.00 -0.89
C LEU A 67 -12.25 -10.88 -0.06
N LEU A 68 -13.27 -10.20 -0.60
CA LEU A 68 -14.53 -10.08 0.11
C LEU A 68 -15.21 -11.44 0.30
N ALA A 69 -15.06 -12.34 -0.66
CA ALA A 69 -15.64 -13.67 -0.57
C ALA A 69 -14.85 -14.58 0.37
N GLU A 70 -13.52 -14.48 0.38
CA GLU A 70 -12.67 -15.42 1.09
C GLU A 70 -12.22 -14.91 2.46
N ASN A 71 -11.95 -13.62 2.57
CA ASN A 71 -11.43 -13.05 3.82
C ASN A 71 -11.79 -11.57 3.90
N PRO A 72 -13.06 -11.24 4.19
CA PRO A 72 -13.51 -9.84 4.19
C PRO A 72 -12.87 -8.97 5.26
N HIS A 73 -12.26 -9.58 6.27
CA HIS A 73 -11.63 -8.85 7.35
C HIS A 73 -10.13 -8.65 7.15
N GLN A 74 -9.59 -9.12 6.04
CA GLN A 74 -8.18 -8.98 5.75
C GLN A 74 -7.80 -7.51 5.64
N GLU A 75 -6.80 -7.10 6.41
CA GLU A 75 -6.20 -5.79 6.21
C GLU A 75 -5.39 -5.81 4.93
N VAL A 76 -5.49 -4.72 4.16
CA VAL A 76 -4.82 -4.62 2.87
C VAL A 76 -3.99 -3.34 2.85
N VAL A 77 -2.77 -3.43 2.40
CA VAL A 77 -1.92 -2.25 2.18
C VAL A 77 -1.51 -2.24 0.72
N THR A 78 -1.88 -1.16 0.03
CA THR A 78 -1.48 -0.96 -1.36
C THR A 78 -0.21 -0.15 -1.42
N TYR A 79 0.64 -0.40 -2.43
CA TYR A 79 1.77 0.49 -2.65
C TYR A 79 2.06 0.65 -4.12
N CYS A 80 2.61 1.79 -4.46
CA CYS A 80 3.10 2.10 -5.80
C CYS A 80 4.53 2.60 -5.67
N VAL A 81 5.04 3.32 -6.67
CA VAL A 81 6.44 3.73 -6.67
C VAL A 81 6.72 4.74 -5.56
N TYR A 82 5.95 5.83 -5.51
CA TYR A 82 6.21 6.94 -4.59
C TYR A 82 5.13 7.17 -3.54
N GLY A 83 4.07 6.38 -3.55
CA GLY A 83 3.00 6.52 -2.57
C GLY A 83 2.02 7.63 -2.90
N HIS A 84 1.84 7.96 -4.18
CA HIS A 84 0.92 9.02 -4.60
C HIS A 84 -0.40 8.45 -5.13
N GLN A 85 -0.85 8.93 -6.30
CA GLN A 85 -2.22 8.72 -6.75
C GLN A 85 -2.62 7.26 -6.96
N VAL A 86 -1.72 6.46 -7.47
CA VAL A 86 -2.08 5.08 -7.84
C VAL A 86 -2.48 4.26 -6.62
N SER A 87 -1.60 4.19 -5.61
CA SER A 87 -1.90 3.39 -4.43
C SER A 87 -3.00 4.02 -3.57
N MET A 88 -3.06 5.35 -3.53
CA MET A 88 -4.10 6.05 -2.78
C MET A 88 -5.47 5.79 -3.38
N GLY A 89 -5.59 5.92 -4.70
CA GLY A 89 -6.83 5.65 -5.40
C GLY A 89 -7.26 4.21 -5.26
N ALA A 90 -6.32 3.28 -5.38
CA ALA A 90 -6.61 1.86 -5.21
C ALA A 90 -7.10 1.54 -3.81
N ALA A 91 -6.45 2.09 -2.78
CA ALA A 91 -6.89 1.88 -1.41
C ALA A 91 -8.30 2.44 -1.18
N ALA A 92 -8.59 3.60 -1.77
CA ALA A 92 -9.92 4.19 -1.67
C ALA A 92 -10.97 3.30 -2.34
N ASP A 93 -10.66 2.75 -3.51
CA ASP A 93 -11.57 1.84 -4.21
C ASP A 93 -11.82 0.57 -3.39
N LEU A 94 -10.78 0.03 -2.77
CA LEU A 94 -10.93 -1.16 -1.93
C LEU A 94 -11.76 -0.86 -0.69
N ARG A 95 -11.59 0.30 -0.08
CA ARG A 95 -12.43 0.71 1.06
C ARG A 95 -13.88 0.87 0.63
N ALA A 96 -14.11 1.45 -0.53
CA ALA A 96 -15.47 1.60 -1.07
C ALA A 96 -16.12 0.25 -1.31
N ALA A 97 -15.33 -0.76 -1.63
CA ALA A 97 -15.83 -2.12 -1.83
C ALA A 97 -16.07 -2.87 -0.51
N GLY A 98 -15.64 -2.32 0.62
CA GLY A 98 -15.87 -2.92 1.93
C GLY A 98 -14.66 -3.53 2.58
N LEU A 99 -13.48 -3.37 2.01
CA LEU A 99 -12.25 -3.89 2.57
C LEU A 99 -11.56 -2.85 3.44
N ASN A 100 -10.73 -3.33 4.37
CA ASN A 100 -9.94 -2.47 5.22
C ASN A 100 -8.58 -2.22 4.56
N ALA A 101 -8.48 -1.12 3.80
CA ALA A 101 -7.32 -0.86 2.96
C ALA A 101 -6.72 0.50 3.23
N ARG A 102 -5.38 0.57 3.22
CA ARG A 102 -4.62 1.81 3.37
C ARG A 102 -3.46 1.78 2.38
N ALA A 103 -2.99 2.96 2.00
CA ALA A 103 -1.86 3.10 1.08
C ALA A 103 -0.57 3.34 1.88
N LEU A 104 0.52 2.70 1.45
CA LEU A 104 1.82 2.89 2.09
C LEU A 104 2.37 4.28 1.77
N ALA A 105 2.57 5.09 2.79
CA ALA A 105 3.17 6.41 2.63
C ALA A 105 4.58 6.26 2.06
N GLY A 106 4.90 7.06 1.07
CA GLY A 106 6.20 7.02 0.42
C GLY A 106 6.36 5.94 -0.63
N GLY A 107 5.51 4.93 -0.62
CA GLY A 107 5.57 3.84 -1.60
C GLY A 107 6.84 3.02 -1.51
N PHE A 108 7.15 2.33 -2.60
CA PHE A 108 8.31 1.45 -2.65
C PHE A 108 9.63 2.23 -2.51
N GLU A 109 9.69 3.43 -3.08
CA GLU A 109 10.92 4.24 -3.10
C GLU A 109 11.12 5.11 -1.86
N GLY A 110 10.10 5.23 -1.02
CA GLY A 110 10.20 6.08 0.16
C GLY A 110 10.03 7.55 -0.16
N GLY A 111 9.12 7.87 -1.07
CA GLY A 111 8.83 9.23 -1.46
C GLY A 111 9.52 9.63 -2.75
N GLU A 112 9.14 10.79 -3.24
CA GLU A 112 9.64 11.31 -4.52
C GLU A 112 10.39 12.62 -4.29
N ASP A 113 11.66 12.62 -4.63
CA ASP A 113 12.51 13.81 -4.50
C ASP A 113 11.93 14.95 -5.33
N GLY A 114 11.85 16.13 -4.75
CA GLY A 114 11.29 17.31 -5.41
C GLY A 114 9.78 17.41 -5.32
N VAL A 115 9.10 16.39 -4.80
CA VAL A 115 7.64 16.38 -4.65
C VAL A 115 7.27 16.25 -3.19
N ASP A 116 7.80 15.22 -2.50
CA ASP A 116 7.54 15.05 -1.08
C ASP A 116 8.54 15.87 -0.26
N SER A 117 8.19 16.20 0.97
CA SER A 117 9.08 16.99 1.79
C SER A 117 10.35 16.21 2.14
N PRO A 118 11.51 16.87 2.23
CA PRO A 118 12.75 16.20 2.62
C PRO A 118 12.67 15.50 3.98
N GLN A 119 11.92 16.08 4.92
CA GLN A 119 11.76 15.49 6.23
C GLN A 119 10.99 14.16 6.14
N GLU A 120 9.92 14.13 5.37
CA GLU A 120 9.13 12.93 5.18
C GLU A 120 9.94 11.85 4.47
N ILE A 121 10.65 12.22 3.42
CA ILE A 121 11.48 11.28 2.66
C ILE A 121 12.54 10.67 3.57
N THR A 122 13.21 11.50 4.37
CA THR A 122 14.22 11.02 5.31
C THR A 122 13.62 10.02 6.29
N HIS A 123 12.44 10.34 6.82
CA HIS A 123 11.76 9.47 7.77
C HIS A 123 11.38 8.15 7.11
N TRP A 124 10.73 8.20 5.95
CA TRP A 124 10.27 7.00 5.25
C TRP A 124 11.44 6.09 4.87
N ARG A 125 12.54 6.66 4.39
CA ARG A 125 13.71 5.88 3.97
C ARG A 125 14.53 5.37 5.14
N SER A 126 14.27 5.86 6.35
CA SER A 126 14.96 5.35 7.53
C SER A 126 14.46 3.95 7.93
N ILE A 127 13.30 3.55 7.42
CA ILE A 127 12.72 2.24 7.68
C ILE A 127 12.93 1.36 6.46
N VAL A 128 13.66 0.27 6.62
CA VAL A 128 13.92 -0.66 5.53
C VAL A 128 12.94 -1.82 5.65
N LEU A 129 11.93 -1.81 4.78
CA LEU A 129 10.96 -2.90 4.73
C LEU A 129 11.59 -4.10 4.01
N PRO A 130 11.24 -5.33 4.41
CA PRO A 130 11.81 -6.51 3.75
C PRO A 130 11.36 -6.61 2.30
N THR A 131 12.30 -6.94 1.43
CA THR A 131 12.02 -7.13 0.01
C THR A 131 12.53 -8.48 -0.45
N VAL A 132 11.99 -8.94 -1.57
CA VAL A 132 12.42 -10.19 -2.20
C VAL A 132 12.67 -9.93 -3.68
N ALA A 133 13.43 -10.82 -4.29
CA ALA A 133 13.64 -10.76 -5.74
C ALA A 133 12.31 -11.01 -6.43
N LYS A 134 12.01 -10.16 -7.41
CA LYS A 134 10.81 -10.24 -8.19
C LYS A 134 10.96 -11.32 -9.27
N GLY A 135 9.85 -11.86 -9.73
CA GLY A 135 9.85 -12.70 -10.91
C GLY A 135 10.37 -14.11 -10.71
N THR A 136 10.53 -14.52 -9.49
CA THR A 136 10.85 -15.92 -9.22
C THR A 136 9.59 -16.75 -9.37
N PRO A 137 9.57 -17.70 -10.27
CA PRO A 137 8.40 -18.55 -10.44
C PRO A 137 8.10 -19.34 -9.17
#